data_aaa3bf97952958d2eda94d2afd591b90
#
_entry.id   aaa3bf97952958d2eda94d2afd591b90
#
_cell.length_a   1.000
_cell.length_b   1.000
_cell.length_c   1.000
_cell.angle_alpha   90.00
_cell.angle_beta   90.00
_cell.angle_gamma   90.00
#
_symmetry.space_group_name_H-M   'P 1'
#
loop_
_entity.id
_entity.type
_entity.pdbx_description
1 polymer ?
#
loop_
_entity_poly.entity_id
_entity_poly.type
_entity_poly.pdbx_seq_one_letter_code
_entity_poly.pdbx_strand_id
1 'polypeptide(L)'
;DRSLVGSEMCIRDSYWIACIRECFEECGVLLAYRENGNLFGASDTEETKILASYRDRLNNGEPVLLELCKELNLKLAVDRLAYVSHWITPKMEMKRYSTRFFIALAPSDQKAIHDGSEGVESTWITPENAIKGGEKGNFPIILPTIRNLEAIVGFTSTNELLENKIKCQSEVSSIEPKFFMKDGKMIG
;
A
#
# COMPACT_ATOMS: atom_id res chain seq x y z
N ASP A 1 -8.83 25.48 18.61
CA ASP A 1 -8.35 25.30 17.21
C ASP A 1 -7.06 24.47 17.07
N ARG A 2 -6.20 24.47 18.07
CA ARG A 2 -4.99 23.62 18.09
C ARG A 2 -5.29 22.13 18.25
N SER A 3 -6.43 21.76 18.82
CA SER A 3 -6.79 20.35 19.07
C SER A 3 -7.23 19.62 17.79
N LEU A 4 -7.88 20.32 16.83
CA LEU A 4 -8.32 19.74 15.56
C LEU A 4 -7.14 19.44 14.63
N VAL A 5 -6.17 20.35 14.53
CA VAL A 5 -4.95 20.16 13.74
C VAL A 5 -4.12 18.98 14.27
N GLY A 6 -4.04 18.80 15.58
CA GLY A 6 -3.37 17.65 16.19
C GLY A 6 -4.08 16.33 15.92
N SER A 7 -5.42 16.31 15.93
CA SER A 7 -6.20 15.09 15.68
C SER A 7 -6.15 14.67 14.20
N GLU A 8 -6.20 15.60 13.27
CA GLU A 8 -6.07 15.31 11.83
C GLU A 8 -4.67 14.80 11.46
N MET A 9 -3.61 15.37 12.05
CA MET A 9 -2.25 14.85 11.90
C MET A 9 -2.11 13.43 12.44
N CYS A 10 -2.62 13.14 13.64
CA CYS A 10 -2.59 11.79 14.20
C CYS A 10 -3.35 10.78 13.36
N ILE A 11 -4.53 11.14 12.82
CA ILE A 11 -5.32 10.27 11.94
C ILE A 11 -4.56 10.03 10.62
N ARG A 12 -3.99 11.06 10.04
CA ARG A 12 -3.19 10.93 8.82
C ARG A 12 -2.02 9.97 9.04
N ASP A 13 -1.21 10.20 10.07
CA ASP A 13 -0.04 9.38 10.38
C ASP A 13 -0.41 7.91 10.62
N SER A 14 -1.60 7.64 11.17
CA SER A 14 -2.09 6.27 11.37
C SER A 14 -2.31 5.52 10.06
N TYR A 15 -2.71 6.19 8.97
CA TYR A 15 -2.88 5.53 7.65
C TYR A 15 -1.53 5.17 7.01
N TRP A 16 -0.49 5.98 7.17
CA TRP A 16 0.86 5.66 6.68
C TRP A 16 1.44 4.47 7.42
N ILE A 17 1.29 4.44 8.75
CA ILE A 17 1.70 3.31 9.58
C ILE A 17 0.90 2.04 9.21
N ALA A 18 -0.41 2.16 9.04
CA ALA A 18 -1.25 1.05 8.61
C ALA A 18 -0.82 0.51 7.25
N CYS A 19 -0.52 1.38 6.28
CA CYS A 19 -0.03 0.95 4.97
C CYS A 19 1.28 0.13 5.07
N ILE A 20 2.24 0.56 5.90
CA ILE A 20 3.47 -0.21 6.11
C ILE A 20 3.18 -1.55 6.79
N ARG A 21 2.27 -1.57 7.77
CA ARG A 21 1.86 -2.78 8.46
C ARG A 21 1.22 -3.78 7.49
N GLU A 22 0.22 -3.36 6.73
CA GLU A 22 -0.46 -4.19 5.72
C GLU A 22 0.52 -4.70 4.65
N CYS A 23 1.42 -3.84 4.16
CA CYS A 23 2.45 -4.24 3.21
C CYS A 23 3.34 -5.35 3.80
N PHE A 24 3.70 -5.25 5.08
CA PHE A 24 4.50 -6.28 5.73
C PHE A 24 3.68 -7.57 5.97
N GLU A 25 2.44 -7.48 6.40
CA GLU A 25 1.53 -8.61 6.60
C GLU A 25 1.30 -9.37 5.29
N GLU A 26 0.91 -8.67 4.22
CA GLU A 26 0.50 -9.30 2.96
C GLU A 26 1.67 -9.76 2.10
N CYS A 27 2.73 -8.97 1.98
CA CYS A 27 3.84 -9.28 1.07
C CYS A 27 5.22 -9.42 1.73
N GLY A 28 5.32 -9.28 3.05
CA GLY A 28 6.56 -9.47 3.80
C GLY A 28 7.58 -8.35 3.64
N VAL A 29 7.21 -7.21 3.05
CA VAL A 29 8.10 -6.06 2.85
C VAL A 29 7.89 -5.04 3.96
N LEU A 30 8.91 -4.81 4.78
CA LEU A 30 8.90 -3.82 5.86
C LEU A 30 9.64 -2.55 5.43
N LEU A 31 8.89 -1.46 5.23
CA LEU A 31 9.46 -0.15 4.93
C LEU A 31 9.92 0.53 6.22
N ALA A 32 11.19 0.41 6.54
CA ALA A 32 11.79 0.96 7.74
C ALA A 32 13.23 1.42 7.50
N TYR A 33 13.74 2.24 8.40
CA TYR A 33 15.13 2.66 8.47
C TYR A 33 15.83 1.96 9.63
N ARG A 34 17.08 1.63 9.43
CA ARG A 34 18.03 1.31 10.51
C ARG A 34 18.46 2.60 11.22
N GLU A 35 19.09 2.46 12.39
CA GLU A 35 19.62 3.58 13.16
C GLU A 35 20.60 4.47 12.36
N ASN A 36 21.36 3.88 11.44
CA ASN A 36 22.28 4.60 10.56
C ASN A 36 21.59 5.38 9.42
N GLY A 37 20.25 5.38 9.36
CA GLY A 37 19.46 6.07 8.33
C GLY A 37 19.33 5.34 7.00
N ASN A 38 19.95 4.17 6.84
CA ASN A 38 19.77 3.35 5.64
C ASN A 38 18.43 2.60 5.71
N LEU A 39 17.83 2.34 4.54
CA LEU A 39 16.66 1.47 4.45
C LEU A 39 17.02 0.07 4.98
N PHE A 40 16.08 -0.50 5.72
CA PHE A 40 16.20 -1.84 6.26
C PHE A 40 16.17 -2.87 5.13
N GLY A 41 17.21 -3.70 5.08
CA GLY A 41 17.27 -4.93 4.30
C GLY A 41 17.54 -6.08 5.26
N ALA A 42 16.74 -7.14 5.21
CA ALA A 42 16.98 -8.34 5.99
C ALA A 42 18.12 -9.13 5.33
N SER A 43 19.35 -8.87 5.78
CA SER A 43 20.55 -9.43 5.16
C SER A 43 21.07 -10.70 5.84
N ASP A 44 20.62 -10.97 7.06
CA ASP A 44 21.03 -12.16 7.80
C ASP A 44 19.88 -13.12 8.12
N THR A 45 20.25 -14.35 8.44
CA THR A 45 19.29 -15.43 8.70
C THR A 45 18.49 -15.19 9.99
N GLU A 46 19.06 -14.50 10.98
CA GLU A 46 18.38 -14.27 12.26
C GLU A 46 17.33 -13.19 12.13
N GLU A 47 17.66 -12.04 11.51
CA GLU A 47 16.67 -11.01 11.18
C GLU A 47 15.52 -11.56 10.35
N THR A 48 15.79 -12.42 9.36
CA THR A 48 14.78 -13.07 8.54
C THR A 48 13.82 -13.94 9.37
N LYS A 49 14.33 -14.68 10.35
CA LYS A 49 13.50 -15.48 11.26
C LYS A 49 12.65 -14.61 12.18
N ILE A 50 13.23 -13.54 12.73
CA ILE A 50 12.51 -12.56 13.55
C ILE A 50 11.36 -11.97 12.73
N LEU A 51 11.62 -11.48 11.52
CA LEU A 51 10.58 -10.95 10.62
C LEU A 51 9.46 -11.96 10.36
N ALA A 52 9.82 -13.21 10.05
CA ALA A 52 8.83 -14.25 9.80
C ALA A 52 7.93 -14.48 11.03
N SER A 53 8.53 -14.58 12.21
CA SER A 53 7.78 -14.74 13.47
C SER A 53 6.83 -13.59 13.75
N TYR A 54 7.29 -12.35 13.58
CA TYR A 54 6.44 -11.17 13.78
C TYR A 54 5.35 -11.03 12.72
N ARG A 55 5.64 -11.40 11.46
CA ARG A 55 4.65 -11.43 10.39
C ARG A 55 3.52 -12.41 10.70
N ASP A 56 3.84 -13.62 11.17
CA ASP A 56 2.85 -14.61 11.58
C ASP A 56 1.98 -14.10 12.74
N ARG A 57 2.58 -13.43 13.73
CA ARG A 57 1.84 -12.83 14.84
C ARG A 57 0.91 -11.69 14.38
N LEU A 58 1.37 -10.82 13.47
CA LEU A 58 0.55 -9.76 12.88
C LEU A 58 -0.62 -10.35 12.09
N ASN A 59 -0.40 -11.36 11.26
CA ASN A 59 -1.44 -12.06 10.50
C ASN A 59 -2.47 -12.75 11.42
N ASN A 60 -2.08 -13.09 12.64
CA ASN A 60 -2.99 -13.57 13.69
C ASN A 60 -3.68 -12.43 14.47
N GLY A 61 -3.50 -11.18 14.06
CA GLY A 61 -4.17 -10.00 14.65
C GLY A 61 -3.49 -9.45 15.90
N GLU A 62 -2.25 -9.85 16.21
CA GLU A 62 -1.51 -9.30 17.34
C GLU A 62 -0.93 -7.92 17.00
N PRO A 63 -1.06 -6.88 17.85
CA PRO A 63 -0.57 -5.54 17.57
C PRO A 63 0.95 -5.39 17.86
N VAL A 64 1.79 -6.19 17.22
CA VAL A 64 3.21 -6.34 17.56
C VAL A 64 4.20 -5.55 16.70
N LEU A 65 3.72 -4.72 15.77
CA LEU A 65 4.61 -3.94 14.89
C LEU A 65 5.60 -3.07 15.68
N LEU A 66 5.15 -2.46 16.77
CA LEU A 66 6.01 -1.64 17.63
C LEU A 66 7.07 -2.47 18.36
N GLU A 67 6.73 -3.71 18.76
CA GLU A 67 7.69 -4.64 19.36
C GLU A 67 8.78 -5.00 18.37
N LEU A 68 8.40 -5.36 17.15
CA LEU A 68 9.34 -5.63 16.05
C LEU A 68 10.29 -4.46 15.82
N CYS A 69 9.75 -3.24 15.71
CA CYS A 69 10.57 -2.05 15.51
C CYS A 69 11.57 -1.83 16.65
N LYS A 70 11.18 -2.09 17.90
CA LYS A 70 12.07 -1.99 19.06
C LYS A 70 13.13 -3.07 19.07
N GLU A 71 12.76 -4.33 18.80
CA GLU A 71 13.68 -5.46 18.82
C GLU A 71 14.80 -5.31 17.78
N LEU A 72 14.46 -4.87 16.57
CA LEU A 72 15.41 -4.66 15.49
C LEU A 72 15.96 -3.22 15.41
N ASN A 73 15.61 -2.35 16.38
CA ASN A 73 15.99 -0.94 16.40
C ASN A 73 15.68 -0.22 15.09
N LEU A 74 14.43 -0.34 14.64
CA LEU A 74 13.94 0.20 13.38
C LEU A 74 13.03 1.40 13.58
N LYS A 75 13.01 2.30 12.59
CA LYS A 75 12.08 3.42 12.46
C LYS A 75 11.30 3.27 11.16
N LEU A 76 9.96 3.28 11.21
CA LEU A 76 9.13 3.17 10.01
C LEU A 76 9.41 4.31 9.02
N ALA A 77 9.57 3.97 7.74
CA ALA A 77 9.92 4.89 6.66
C ALA A 77 8.67 5.50 6.01
N VAL A 78 7.84 6.18 6.80
CA VAL A 78 6.59 6.81 6.36
C VAL A 78 6.80 7.89 5.30
N ASP A 79 7.96 8.52 5.28
CA ASP A 79 8.39 9.52 4.30
C ASP A 79 8.69 8.92 2.92
N ARG A 80 8.77 7.59 2.82
CA ARG A 80 8.96 6.85 1.56
C ARG A 80 7.66 6.46 0.89
N LEU A 81 6.53 6.77 1.51
CA LEU A 81 5.20 6.54 0.94
C LEU A 81 4.68 7.79 0.24
N ALA A 82 4.27 7.67 -1.01
CA ALA A 82 3.49 8.69 -1.70
C ALA A 82 2.00 8.32 -1.67
N TYR A 83 1.18 9.19 -1.13
CA TYR A 83 -0.29 9.05 -1.15
C TYR A 83 -0.83 9.41 -2.53
N VAL A 84 -1.51 8.47 -3.20
CA VAL A 84 -1.87 8.62 -4.62
C VAL A 84 -3.35 8.69 -4.90
N SER A 85 -4.20 8.03 -4.12
CA SER A 85 -5.66 8.10 -4.29
C SER A 85 -6.41 7.63 -3.06
N HIS A 86 -7.69 8.07 -2.98
CA HIS A 86 -8.63 7.67 -1.94
C HIS A 86 -9.95 7.25 -2.58
N TRP A 87 -10.31 6.00 -2.45
CA TRP A 87 -11.52 5.44 -3.02
C TRP A 87 -12.53 5.10 -1.95
N ILE A 88 -13.78 5.51 -2.16
CA ILE A 88 -14.90 5.22 -1.28
C ILE A 88 -15.91 4.37 -2.06
N THR A 89 -16.27 3.22 -1.53
CA THR A 89 -17.28 2.35 -2.15
C THR A 89 -18.61 3.10 -2.27
N PRO A 90 -19.30 3.03 -3.42
CA PRO A 90 -20.58 3.70 -3.65
C PRO A 90 -21.64 3.36 -2.59
N LYS A 91 -22.56 4.30 -2.35
CA LYS A 91 -23.61 4.16 -1.32
C LYS A 91 -24.60 3.01 -1.58
N MET A 92 -24.70 2.57 -2.82
CA MET A 92 -25.59 1.47 -3.22
C MET A 92 -25.05 0.08 -2.81
N GLU A 93 -23.77 -0.03 -2.46
CA GLU A 93 -23.15 -1.29 -2.04
C GLU A 93 -23.47 -1.60 -0.58
N MET A 94 -23.77 -2.87 -0.30
CA MET A 94 -24.07 -3.34 1.07
C MET A 94 -22.87 -3.24 2.01
N LYS A 95 -21.66 -3.47 1.50
CA LYS A 95 -20.41 -3.36 2.24
C LYS A 95 -19.56 -2.25 1.63
N ARG A 96 -19.20 -1.27 2.45
CA ARG A 96 -18.49 -0.09 1.99
C ARG A 96 -17.10 0.00 2.63
N TYR A 97 -16.13 0.37 1.81
CA TYR A 97 -14.75 0.58 2.20
C TYR A 97 -14.33 2.01 1.90
N SER A 98 -13.40 2.51 2.68
CA SER A 98 -12.71 3.79 2.48
C SER A 98 -11.22 3.49 2.36
N THR A 99 -10.76 3.25 1.13
CA THR A 99 -9.43 2.70 0.85
C THR A 99 -8.49 3.77 0.34
N ARG A 100 -7.34 3.92 0.98
CA ARG A 100 -6.27 4.81 0.58
C ARG A 100 -5.16 4.01 -0.09
N PHE A 101 -4.70 4.50 -1.22
CA PHE A 101 -3.63 3.87 -2.00
C PHE A 101 -2.35 4.67 -1.89
N PHE A 102 -1.26 3.96 -1.74
CA PHE A 102 0.08 4.50 -1.62
C PHE A 102 1.02 3.83 -2.62
N ILE A 103 2.08 4.55 -2.98
CA ILE A 103 3.20 4.02 -3.79
C ILE A 103 4.47 4.17 -2.96
N ALA A 104 5.33 3.16 -3.02
CA ALA A 104 6.67 3.20 -2.47
C ALA A 104 7.65 2.47 -3.38
N LEU A 105 8.94 2.79 -3.24
CA LEU A 105 10.00 1.97 -3.80
C LEU A 105 10.22 0.75 -2.91
N ALA A 106 10.16 -0.44 -3.51
CA ALA A 106 10.51 -1.66 -2.79
C ALA A 106 12.01 -1.65 -2.45
N PRO A 107 12.39 -1.97 -1.21
CA PRO A 107 13.80 -2.15 -0.86
C PRO A 107 14.42 -3.27 -1.69
N SER A 108 15.63 -3.04 -2.24
CA SER A 108 16.32 -4.00 -3.11
C SER A 108 16.66 -5.32 -2.43
N ASP A 109 16.84 -5.28 -1.12
CA ASP A 109 17.33 -6.40 -0.31
C ASP A 109 16.22 -7.18 0.40
N GLN A 110 14.95 -6.87 0.07
CA GLN A 110 13.79 -7.60 0.56
C GLN A 110 13.07 -8.27 -0.61
N LYS A 111 12.58 -9.49 -0.39
CA LYS A 111 11.76 -10.22 -1.35
C LYS A 111 10.29 -10.10 -0.98
N ALA A 112 9.47 -9.61 -1.90
CA ALA A 112 8.03 -9.65 -1.74
C ALA A 112 7.54 -11.10 -1.93
N ILE A 113 6.95 -11.66 -0.88
CA ILE A 113 6.39 -13.01 -0.85
C ILE A 113 5.01 -12.90 -0.21
N HIS A 114 3.98 -13.34 -0.95
CA HIS A 114 2.60 -13.36 -0.43
C HIS A 114 2.50 -14.21 0.86
N ASP A 115 1.50 -13.90 1.67
CA ASP A 115 1.24 -14.57 2.95
C ASP A 115 0.62 -15.97 2.78
N GLY A 116 0.02 -16.25 1.62
CA GLY A 116 -0.66 -17.51 1.31
C GLY A 116 -2.10 -17.60 1.82
N SER A 117 -2.61 -16.55 2.46
CA SER A 117 -3.99 -16.45 2.96
C SER A 117 -4.82 -15.46 2.15
N GLU A 118 -4.51 -14.19 2.19
CA GLU A 118 -5.16 -13.15 1.37
C GLU A 118 -4.52 -13.08 -0.02
N GLY A 119 -3.19 -13.13 -0.09
CA GLY A 119 -2.42 -13.25 -1.32
C GLY A 119 -2.05 -14.71 -1.63
N VAL A 120 -2.43 -15.22 -2.80
CA VAL A 120 -2.16 -16.61 -3.22
C VAL A 120 -1.03 -16.72 -4.23
N GLU A 121 -0.68 -15.61 -4.89
CA GLU A 121 0.38 -15.56 -5.90
C GLU A 121 1.01 -14.16 -5.93
N SER A 122 2.32 -14.10 -6.13
CA SER A 122 3.06 -12.84 -6.29
C SER A 122 3.78 -12.82 -7.62
N THR A 123 3.66 -11.72 -8.37
CA THR A 123 4.36 -11.52 -9.63
C THR A 123 4.85 -10.08 -9.76
N TRP A 124 6.03 -9.91 -10.39
CA TRP A 124 6.50 -8.60 -10.82
C TRP A 124 5.96 -8.32 -12.21
N ILE A 125 5.21 -7.26 -12.37
CA ILE A 125 4.51 -6.92 -13.60
C ILE A 125 4.54 -5.42 -13.84
N THR A 126 4.66 -4.99 -15.11
CA THR A 126 4.52 -3.56 -15.44
C THR A 126 3.05 -3.12 -15.37
N PRO A 127 2.78 -1.83 -15.10
CA PRO A 127 1.40 -1.32 -15.04
C PRO A 127 0.60 -1.65 -16.31
N GLU A 128 1.18 -1.51 -17.49
CA GLU A 128 0.54 -1.81 -18.78
C GLU A 128 0.19 -3.30 -18.92
N ASN A 129 1.08 -4.18 -18.48
CA ASN A 129 0.84 -5.62 -18.56
C ASN A 129 -0.19 -6.07 -17.52
N ALA A 130 -0.22 -5.43 -16.34
CA ALA A 130 -1.23 -5.68 -15.33
C ALA A 130 -2.63 -5.30 -15.84
N ILE A 131 -2.80 -4.11 -16.45
CA ILE A 131 -4.05 -3.66 -17.05
C ILE A 131 -4.50 -4.64 -18.14
N LYS A 132 -3.60 -4.96 -19.09
CA LYS A 132 -3.88 -5.91 -20.18
C LYS A 132 -4.22 -7.33 -19.68
N GLY A 133 -3.58 -7.77 -18.58
CA GLY A 133 -3.88 -9.05 -17.96
C GLY A 133 -5.28 -9.09 -17.36
N GLY A 134 -5.67 -8.02 -16.67
CA GLY A 134 -7.04 -7.87 -16.15
C GLY A 134 -8.10 -7.83 -17.25
N GLU A 135 -7.89 -7.07 -18.33
CA GLU A 135 -8.79 -7.01 -19.48
C GLU A 135 -8.98 -8.38 -20.16
N LYS A 136 -7.94 -9.19 -20.22
CA LYS A 136 -7.98 -10.55 -20.78
C LYS A 136 -8.57 -11.59 -19.82
N GLY A 137 -8.86 -11.20 -18.57
CA GLY A 137 -9.39 -12.11 -17.56
C GLY A 137 -8.35 -13.09 -16.98
N ASN A 138 -7.06 -12.83 -17.13
CA ASN A 138 -6.00 -13.67 -16.56
C ASN A 138 -6.02 -13.65 -15.04
N PHE A 139 -6.41 -12.52 -14.45
CA PHE A 139 -6.61 -12.32 -13.02
C PHE A 139 -7.61 -11.17 -12.78
N PRO A 140 -8.38 -11.20 -11.68
CA PRO A 140 -9.35 -10.13 -11.40
C PRO A 140 -8.64 -8.85 -10.97
N ILE A 141 -9.01 -7.72 -11.58
CA ILE A 141 -8.59 -6.38 -11.13
C ILE A 141 -9.83 -5.52 -10.95
N ILE A 142 -9.96 -4.89 -9.78
CA ILE A 142 -11.05 -3.96 -9.49
C ILE A 142 -10.77 -2.56 -10.05
N LEU A 143 -11.83 -1.79 -10.29
CA LEU A 143 -11.75 -0.44 -10.87
C LEU A 143 -10.72 0.49 -10.18
N PRO A 144 -10.67 0.61 -8.85
CA PRO A 144 -9.66 1.46 -8.19
C PRO A 144 -8.21 1.07 -8.56
N THR A 145 -7.92 -0.24 -8.62
CA THR A 145 -6.59 -0.73 -9.00
C THR A 145 -6.25 -0.39 -10.45
N ILE A 146 -7.21 -0.57 -11.38
CA ILE A 146 -7.03 -0.20 -12.80
C ILE A 146 -6.68 1.28 -12.91
N ARG A 147 -7.47 2.16 -12.28
CA ARG A 147 -7.27 3.62 -12.33
C ARG A 147 -5.94 4.06 -11.70
N ASN A 148 -5.51 3.41 -10.62
CA ASN A 148 -4.20 3.67 -10.03
C ASN A 148 -3.05 3.22 -10.96
N LEU A 149 -3.18 2.07 -11.63
CA LEU A 149 -2.21 1.60 -12.61
C LEU A 149 -2.15 2.55 -13.82
N GLU A 150 -3.29 2.96 -14.38
CA GLU A 150 -3.36 3.93 -15.47
C GLU A 150 -2.67 5.26 -15.11
N ALA A 151 -2.81 5.72 -13.86
CA ALA A 151 -2.20 6.97 -13.38
C ALA A 151 -0.68 6.92 -13.22
N ILE A 152 -0.07 5.74 -13.36
CA ILE A 152 1.38 5.55 -13.30
C ILE A 152 1.99 5.02 -14.60
N VAL A 153 1.17 4.69 -15.60
CA VAL A 153 1.63 4.39 -16.96
C VAL A 153 2.31 5.62 -17.55
N GLY A 154 3.43 5.40 -18.22
CA GLY A 154 4.16 6.45 -18.93
C GLY A 154 5.29 7.11 -18.14
N PHE A 155 5.42 6.85 -16.84
CA PHE A 155 6.64 7.21 -16.12
C PHE A 155 7.80 6.30 -16.54
N THR A 156 8.94 6.90 -16.84
CA THR A 156 10.14 6.17 -17.33
C THR A 156 11.07 5.80 -16.18
N SER A 157 10.88 6.41 -15.01
CA SER A 157 11.70 6.23 -13.81
C SER A 157 10.82 6.12 -12.56
N THR A 158 11.13 5.13 -11.71
CA THR A 158 10.46 4.96 -10.41
C THR A 158 10.70 6.15 -9.48
N ASN A 159 11.87 6.78 -9.53
CA ASN A 159 12.18 7.98 -8.75
C ASN A 159 11.34 9.17 -9.22
N GLU A 160 11.25 9.42 -10.52
CA GLU A 160 10.39 10.46 -11.11
C GLU A 160 8.93 10.27 -10.69
N LEU A 161 8.41 9.06 -10.79
CA LEU A 161 7.07 8.72 -10.36
C LEU A 161 6.85 9.07 -8.87
N LEU A 162 7.74 8.59 -7.99
CA LEU A 162 7.61 8.79 -6.55
C LEU A 162 7.67 10.30 -6.20
N GLU A 163 8.65 11.03 -6.74
CA GLU A 163 8.77 12.48 -6.54
C GLU A 163 7.52 13.25 -7.01
N ASN A 164 6.99 12.89 -8.19
CA ASN A 164 5.77 13.49 -8.72
C ASN A 164 4.59 13.25 -7.77
N LYS A 165 4.38 12.01 -7.32
CA LYS A 165 3.25 11.66 -6.44
C LYS A 165 3.38 12.27 -5.05
N ILE A 166 4.59 12.39 -4.50
CA ILE A 166 4.83 13.10 -3.23
C ILE A 166 4.46 14.59 -3.36
N LYS A 167 4.82 15.24 -4.45
CA LYS A 167 4.47 16.67 -4.69
C LYS A 167 2.96 16.88 -4.77
N CYS A 168 2.22 15.97 -5.40
CA CYS A 168 0.79 16.10 -5.63
C CYS A 168 -0.09 15.50 -4.51
N GLN A 169 0.48 14.85 -3.49
CA GLN A 169 -0.30 14.13 -2.48
C GLN A 169 -1.25 15.00 -1.65
N SER A 170 -0.98 16.30 -1.52
CA SER A 170 -1.87 17.26 -0.85
C SER A 170 -3.14 17.57 -1.65
N GLU A 171 -3.15 17.26 -2.94
CA GLU A 171 -4.27 17.51 -3.86
C GLU A 171 -5.20 16.29 -3.98
N VAL A 172 -4.85 15.16 -3.34
CA VAL A 172 -5.64 13.92 -3.40
C VAL A 172 -6.99 14.11 -2.71
N SER A 173 -8.05 14.08 -3.51
CA SER A 173 -9.43 14.09 -3.06
C SER A 173 -10.01 12.68 -3.06
N SER A 174 -11.10 12.47 -2.28
CA SER A 174 -11.81 11.19 -2.31
C SER A 174 -12.62 11.01 -3.59
N ILE A 175 -12.60 9.78 -4.12
CA ILE A 175 -13.34 9.36 -5.31
C ILE A 175 -14.43 8.39 -4.85
N GLU A 176 -15.69 8.77 -5.01
CA GLU A 176 -16.84 7.87 -4.83
C GLU A 176 -17.48 7.67 -6.21
N PRO A 177 -17.28 6.51 -6.87
CA PRO A 177 -17.86 6.24 -8.18
C PRO A 177 -19.39 6.32 -8.16
N LYS A 178 -19.98 6.88 -9.21
CA LYS A 178 -21.43 6.93 -9.40
C LYS A 178 -21.78 6.05 -10.58
N PHE A 179 -22.63 5.07 -10.34
CA PHE A 179 -23.13 4.18 -11.37
C PHE A 179 -24.52 4.62 -11.80
N PHE A 180 -24.79 4.59 -13.11
CA PHE A 180 -26.07 4.92 -13.71
C PHE A 180 -26.55 3.75 -14.57
N MET A 181 -27.85 3.54 -14.59
CA MET A 181 -28.46 2.61 -15.55
C MET A 181 -28.71 3.34 -16.86
N LYS A 182 -28.12 2.80 -17.94
CA LYS A 182 -28.41 3.25 -19.31
C LYS A 182 -28.69 2.01 -20.16
N ASP A 183 -29.86 1.99 -20.82
CA ASP A 183 -30.30 0.89 -21.69
C ASP A 183 -30.23 -0.50 -21.03
N GLY A 184 -30.59 -0.57 -19.73
CA GLY A 184 -30.51 -1.79 -18.93
C GLY A 184 -29.12 -2.26 -18.52
N LYS A 185 -28.07 -1.48 -18.82
CA LYS A 185 -26.70 -1.75 -18.42
C LYS A 185 -26.22 -0.72 -17.40
N MET A 186 -25.46 -1.20 -16.41
CA MET A 186 -24.78 -0.32 -15.47
C MET A 186 -23.57 0.31 -16.15
N ILE A 187 -23.46 1.65 -16.08
CA ILE A 187 -22.34 2.45 -16.56
C ILE A 187 -21.85 3.35 -15.42
N GLY A 188 -20.55 3.60 -15.33
CA GLY A 188 -19.93 4.45 -14.30
C GLY A 188 -18.67 5.12 -14.83
#